data_77a971742e37cd41190594798d91919e
#
_entry.id   77a971742e37cd41190594798d91919e
#
_cell.length_a   1.000
_cell.length_b   1.000
_cell.length_c   1.000
_cell.angle_alpha   90.00
_cell.angle_beta   90.00
_cell.angle_gamma   90.00
#
_symmetry.space_group_name_H-M   'P 1'
#
loop_
_entity.id
_entity.type
_entity.pdbx_description
1 polymer ?
#
loop_
_entity_poly.entity_id
_entity_poly.type
_entity_poly.pdbx_seq_one_letter_code
_entity_poly.pdbx_strand_id
1 'polypeptide(L)'
;MKESWHADRIEEPEEFWQEERLDPSAAFQATGCIEISGKGRRKLKVDVAIEERIKIVIDGTAVAELFCLPSELEELAVGFLVCEGLVEGPADIVSVQSEGKSLICERRGQRGEENFHRVVSDLKMNPETIFGALDLLNQEARLWRRTGGTHSALVLREGGGIASFCEDVSRSSAVDKAVGSALLAGTDLSRCAMITTGRLSSVIVAKVARAGFPIVVSRAAPLNAGIDLAKRLGMTLAAFARRPKLHVYSGDGRIL
;
A
#
# COMPACT_ATOMS: atom_id res chain seq x y z
N MET A 1 38.12 4.21 -19.00
CA MET A 1 37.98 3.24 -17.90
C MET A 1 36.50 3.25 -17.49
N LYS A 2 35.78 2.16 -17.76
CA LYS A 2 34.39 1.99 -17.38
C LYS A 2 34.41 1.24 -16.02
N GLU A 3 34.14 1.96 -14.95
CA GLU A 3 33.95 1.31 -13.64
C GLU A 3 32.59 0.60 -13.63
N SER A 4 32.65 -0.70 -13.48
CA SER A 4 31.50 -1.57 -13.31
C SER A 4 31.01 -1.44 -11.86
N TRP A 5 29.87 -0.80 -11.68
CA TRP A 5 29.16 -0.81 -10.40
C TRP A 5 28.53 -2.19 -10.20
N HIS A 6 29.12 -2.97 -9.30
CA HIS A 6 28.42 -4.13 -8.73
C HIS A 6 27.38 -3.59 -7.75
N ALA A 7 26.11 -3.61 -8.14
CA ALA A 7 25.03 -3.53 -7.21
C ALA A 7 25.04 -4.84 -6.38
N ASP A 8 25.25 -4.73 -5.08
CA ASP A 8 25.03 -5.83 -4.17
C ASP A 8 23.58 -6.30 -4.36
N ARG A 9 23.42 -7.50 -4.87
CA ARG A 9 22.11 -8.14 -5.01
C ARG A 9 21.58 -8.36 -3.60
N ILE A 10 20.45 -7.72 -3.27
CA ILE A 10 19.60 -8.14 -2.17
C ILE A 10 19.22 -9.57 -2.50
N GLU A 11 19.66 -10.55 -1.68
CA GLU A 11 19.24 -11.95 -1.83
C GLU A 11 17.73 -11.99 -1.60
N GLU A 12 16.99 -12.19 -2.68
CA GLU A 12 15.55 -12.40 -2.66
C GLU A 12 15.31 -13.81 -2.07
N PRO A 13 14.50 -13.95 -1.02
CA PRO A 13 14.02 -15.27 -0.65
C PRO A 13 13.11 -15.76 -1.78
N GLU A 14 13.54 -16.80 -2.51
CA GLU A 14 12.81 -17.40 -3.64
C GLU A 14 11.37 -17.86 -3.30
N GLU A 15 11.04 -17.98 -2.01
CA GLU A 15 9.73 -18.43 -1.53
C GLU A 15 8.65 -17.32 -1.45
N PHE A 16 9.00 -16.05 -1.65
CA PHE A 16 8.02 -14.95 -1.48
C PHE A 16 7.08 -14.79 -2.70
N TRP A 17 7.49 -15.26 -3.85
CA TRP A 17 6.77 -15.09 -5.12
C TRP A 17 6.03 -16.36 -5.51
N GLN A 18 5.08 -16.84 -4.69
CA GLN A 18 4.14 -17.84 -5.16
C GLN A 18 3.22 -17.21 -6.21
N GLU A 19 3.26 -17.78 -7.43
CA GLU A 19 2.49 -17.31 -8.60
C GLU A 19 0.96 -17.34 -8.41
N GLU A 20 0.44 -17.80 -7.28
CA GLU A 20 -0.97 -18.11 -7.03
C GLU A 20 -1.82 -16.94 -6.51
N ARG A 21 -1.28 -15.73 -6.26
CA ARG A 21 -2.05 -14.68 -5.56
C ARG A 21 -2.90 -13.76 -6.42
N LEU A 22 -2.81 -13.81 -7.73
CA LEU A 22 -3.69 -13.06 -8.63
C LEU A 22 -4.26 -14.03 -9.67
N ASP A 23 -5.56 -14.30 -9.61
CA ASP A 23 -6.28 -14.71 -10.80
C ASP A 23 -6.22 -13.53 -11.78
N PRO A 24 -5.37 -13.59 -12.82
CA PRO A 24 -5.20 -12.47 -13.74
C PRO A 24 -6.51 -12.09 -14.42
N SER A 25 -7.47 -13.01 -14.51
CA SER A 25 -8.78 -12.80 -15.13
C SER A 25 -9.70 -11.88 -14.30
N ALA A 26 -9.45 -11.76 -12.98
CA ALA A 26 -10.25 -10.92 -12.08
C ALA A 26 -9.74 -9.48 -11.95
N ALA A 27 -8.54 -9.15 -12.45
CA ALA A 27 -7.90 -7.86 -12.22
C ALA A 27 -8.01 -6.86 -13.39
N PHE A 28 -8.24 -7.34 -14.60
CA PHE A 28 -8.38 -6.52 -15.81
C PHE A 28 -9.28 -7.19 -16.83
N GLN A 29 -9.78 -6.41 -17.80
CA GLN A 29 -10.57 -6.89 -18.93
C GLN A 29 -10.10 -6.27 -20.24
N ALA A 30 -10.15 -7.03 -21.35
CA ALA A 30 -9.87 -6.51 -22.68
C ALA A 30 -11.03 -5.65 -23.17
N THR A 31 -10.79 -4.36 -23.43
CA THR A 31 -11.78 -3.38 -23.84
C THR A 31 -11.43 -2.80 -25.21
N GLY A 32 -12.42 -2.70 -26.09
CA GLY A 32 -12.27 -2.07 -27.40
C GLY A 32 -12.16 -0.55 -27.28
N CYS A 33 -11.19 0.05 -27.96
CA CYS A 33 -11.06 1.51 -28.06
C CYS A 33 -10.63 1.95 -29.46
N ILE A 34 -10.66 3.27 -29.70
CA ILE A 34 -10.15 3.89 -30.93
C ILE A 34 -8.95 4.75 -30.56
N GLU A 35 -7.78 4.37 -31.07
CA GLU A 35 -6.59 5.21 -31.00
C GLU A 35 -6.68 6.29 -32.08
N ILE A 36 -6.44 7.54 -31.70
CA ILE A 36 -6.34 8.69 -32.59
C ILE A 36 -4.92 9.24 -32.51
N SER A 37 -4.22 9.34 -33.62
CA SER A 37 -2.86 9.88 -33.70
C SER A 37 -2.71 10.76 -34.95
N GLY A 38 -1.57 11.40 -35.13
CA GLY A 38 -1.23 12.13 -36.37
C GLY A 38 -1.22 11.25 -37.64
N LYS A 39 -1.23 9.90 -37.48
CA LYS A 39 -1.31 8.94 -38.56
C LYS A 39 -2.75 8.48 -38.89
N GLY A 40 -3.75 9.00 -38.17
CA GLY A 40 -5.16 8.64 -38.36
C GLY A 40 -5.78 7.93 -37.17
N ARG A 41 -6.81 7.12 -37.48
CA ARG A 41 -7.61 6.39 -36.48
C ARG A 41 -7.48 4.89 -36.67
N ARG A 42 -7.31 4.13 -35.59
CA ARG A 42 -7.34 2.67 -35.60
C ARG A 42 -8.15 2.10 -34.44
N LYS A 43 -8.88 0.99 -34.71
CA LYS A 43 -9.53 0.21 -33.65
C LYS A 43 -8.52 -0.75 -33.04
N LEU A 44 -8.48 -0.84 -31.71
CA LEU A 44 -7.66 -1.80 -30.98
C LEU A 44 -8.37 -2.28 -29.71
N LYS A 45 -7.82 -3.32 -29.09
CA LYS A 45 -8.21 -3.77 -27.74
C LYS A 45 -7.05 -3.50 -26.78
N VAL A 46 -7.37 -3.00 -25.61
CA VAL A 46 -6.42 -2.73 -24.53
C VAL A 46 -6.92 -3.37 -23.24
N ASP A 47 -6.01 -3.72 -22.35
CA ASP A 47 -6.36 -4.22 -21.03
C ASP A 47 -6.67 -3.02 -20.12
N VAL A 48 -7.82 -3.07 -19.46
CA VAL A 48 -8.31 -2.05 -18.55
C VAL A 48 -8.50 -2.68 -17.18
N ALA A 49 -7.95 -2.06 -16.11
CA ALA A 49 -8.11 -2.53 -14.74
C ALA A 49 -9.60 -2.56 -14.37
N ILE A 50 -9.99 -3.59 -13.62
CA ILE A 50 -11.36 -3.73 -13.12
C ILE A 50 -11.49 -2.91 -11.85
N GLU A 51 -12.52 -2.06 -11.78
CA GLU A 51 -12.93 -1.35 -10.59
C GLU A 51 -14.27 -1.91 -10.12
N GLU A 52 -14.30 -2.47 -8.92
CA GLU A 52 -15.52 -3.01 -8.31
C GLU A 52 -15.88 -2.21 -7.06
N ARG A 53 -17.20 -2.09 -6.81
CA ARG A 53 -17.72 -1.50 -5.60
C ARG A 53 -17.90 -2.59 -4.54
N ILE A 54 -17.07 -2.57 -3.51
CA ILE A 54 -17.05 -3.52 -2.40
C ILE A 54 -17.57 -2.84 -1.14
N LYS A 55 -18.58 -3.45 -0.51
CA LYS A 55 -19.14 -2.97 0.75
C LYS A 55 -18.43 -3.64 1.92
N ILE A 56 -18.06 -2.85 2.93
CA ILE A 56 -17.54 -3.37 4.20
C ILE A 56 -18.65 -3.32 5.23
N VAL A 57 -18.93 -4.45 5.83
CA VAL A 57 -19.96 -4.64 6.88
C VAL A 57 -19.25 -5.15 8.13
N ILE A 58 -19.47 -4.51 9.28
CA ILE A 58 -18.91 -4.92 10.57
C ILE A 58 -20.07 -5.12 11.54
N ASP A 59 -20.11 -6.30 12.17
CA ASP A 59 -21.14 -6.64 13.16
C ASP A 59 -22.57 -6.33 12.63
N GLY A 60 -22.82 -6.66 11.35
CA GLY A 60 -24.10 -6.41 10.68
C GLY A 60 -24.34 -4.97 10.20
N THR A 61 -23.42 -4.02 10.46
CA THR A 61 -23.55 -2.62 10.06
C THR A 61 -22.64 -2.30 8.89
N ALA A 62 -23.16 -1.72 7.80
CA ALA A 62 -22.38 -1.23 6.68
C ALA A 62 -21.60 0.03 7.11
N VAL A 63 -20.27 -0.01 7.04
CA VAL A 63 -19.38 1.08 7.49
C VAL A 63 -18.69 1.81 6.33
N ALA A 64 -18.54 1.16 5.18
CA ALA A 64 -17.92 1.77 4.01
C ALA A 64 -18.35 1.10 2.70
N GLU A 65 -18.21 1.85 1.61
CA GLU A 65 -18.18 1.33 0.23
C GLU A 65 -16.87 1.77 -0.42
N LEU A 66 -16.11 0.80 -0.92
CA LEU A 66 -14.81 1.02 -1.53
C LEU A 66 -14.86 0.70 -3.02
N PHE A 67 -14.23 1.54 -3.83
CA PHE A 67 -13.96 1.22 -5.23
C PHE A 67 -12.53 0.70 -5.30
N CYS A 68 -12.35 -0.57 -5.63
CA CYS A 68 -11.08 -1.29 -5.57
C CYS A 68 -11.00 -2.42 -6.60
N LEU A 69 -9.81 -3.00 -6.76
CA LEU A 69 -9.67 -4.29 -7.47
C LEU A 69 -10.37 -5.39 -6.66
N PRO A 70 -11.13 -6.30 -7.31
CA PRO A 70 -11.81 -7.40 -6.64
C PRO A 70 -10.89 -8.60 -6.33
N SER A 71 -9.64 -8.32 -5.96
CA SER A 71 -8.61 -9.28 -5.54
C SER A 71 -8.12 -8.95 -4.13
N GLU A 72 -7.51 -9.90 -3.45
CA GLU A 72 -6.91 -9.70 -2.11
C GLU A 72 -7.93 -9.05 -1.14
N LEU A 73 -9.16 -9.58 -1.14
CA LEU A 73 -10.28 -8.97 -0.42
C LEU A 73 -10.20 -9.20 1.10
N GLU A 74 -9.60 -10.29 1.55
CA GLU A 74 -9.34 -10.54 2.96
C GLU A 74 -8.30 -9.55 3.48
N GLU A 75 -7.21 -9.37 2.75
CA GLU A 75 -6.18 -8.39 3.04
C GLU A 75 -6.76 -6.96 3.07
N LEU A 76 -7.63 -6.64 2.10
CA LEU A 76 -8.34 -5.36 2.07
C LEU A 76 -9.17 -5.16 3.34
N ALA A 77 -9.94 -6.16 3.76
CA ALA A 77 -10.79 -6.05 4.95
C ALA A 77 -9.96 -5.87 6.22
N VAL A 78 -8.97 -6.74 6.46
CA VAL A 78 -8.08 -6.67 7.64
C VAL A 78 -7.37 -5.32 7.70
N GLY A 79 -6.75 -4.92 6.59
CA GLY A 79 -6.04 -3.65 6.54
C GLY A 79 -6.96 -2.44 6.70
N PHE A 80 -8.14 -2.44 6.07
CA PHE A 80 -9.13 -1.37 6.23
C PHE A 80 -9.55 -1.21 7.69
N LEU A 81 -9.88 -2.32 8.38
CA LEU A 81 -10.30 -2.29 9.78
C LEU A 81 -9.26 -1.65 10.69
N VAL A 82 -7.99 -2.03 10.52
CA VAL A 82 -6.87 -1.47 11.30
C VAL A 82 -6.59 -0.02 10.89
N CYS A 83 -6.52 0.27 9.60
CA CYS A 83 -6.20 1.60 9.08
C CYS A 83 -7.28 2.65 9.39
N GLU A 84 -8.53 2.25 9.55
CA GLU A 84 -9.62 3.14 9.98
C GLU A 84 -9.80 3.17 11.51
N GLY A 85 -8.99 2.40 12.27
CA GLY A 85 -9.07 2.34 13.73
C GLY A 85 -10.38 1.71 14.23
N LEU A 86 -10.93 0.79 13.45
CA LEU A 86 -12.13 0.04 13.79
C LEU A 86 -11.82 -1.18 14.67
N VAL A 87 -10.56 -1.58 14.68
CA VAL A 87 -9.94 -2.58 15.55
C VAL A 87 -8.53 -2.09 15.93
N GLU A 88 -7.97 -2.56 17.04
CA GLU A 88 -6.60 -2.23 17.45
C GLU A 88 -5.56 -3.04 16.69
N GLY A 89 -5.92 -4.28 16.33
CA GLY A 89 -5.02 -5.16 15.60
C GLY A 89 -5.75 -6.38 15.03
N PRO A 90 -5.04 -7.24 14.29
CA PRO A 90 -5.65 -8.40 13.64
C PRO A 90 -6.23 -9.42 14.63
N ALA A 91 -5.74 -9.45 15.88
CA ALA A 91 -6.26 -10.32 16.93
C ALA A 91 -7.72 -9.99 17.35
N ASP A 92 -8.17 -8.78 17.08
CA ASP A 92 -9.55 -8.36 17.36
C ASP A 92 -10.53 -8.79 16.26
N ILE A 93 -10.04 -9.23 15.12
CA ILE A 93 -10.87 -9.70 14.01
C ILE A 93 -11.19 -11.18 14.25
N VAL A 94 -12.47 -11.49 14.34
CA VAL A 94 -12.98 -12.85 14.55
C VAL A 94 -13.10 -13.58 13.21
N SER A 95 -13.69 -12.92 12.22
CA SER A 95 -13.88 -13.48 10.88
C SER A 95 -13.94 -12.40 9.81
N VAL A 96 -13.53 -12.77 8.60
CA VAL A 96 -13.78 -12.03 7.37
C VAL A 96 -14.35 -12.99 6.35
N GLN A 97 -15.54 -12.71 5.84
CA GLN A 97 -16.24 -13.52 4.85
C GLN A 97 -16.62 -12.68 3.64
N SER A 98 -16.43 -13.23 2.44
CA SER A 98 -16.84 -12.57 1.21
C SER A 98 -18.21 -13.09 0.78
N GLU A 99 -19.19 -12.22 0.71
CA GLU A 99 -20.55 -12.52 0.25
C GLU A 99 -20.91 -11.61 -0.94
N GLY A 100 -20.76 -12.13 -2.15
CA GLY A 100 -20.92 -11.34 -3.37
C GLY A 100 -19.96 -10.14 -3.42
N LYS A 101 -20.51 -8.92 -3.37
CA LYS A 101 -19.73 -7.66 -3.33
C LYS A 101 -19.64 -7.06 -1.92
N SER A 102 -19.81 -7.88 -0.88
CA SER A 102 -19.70 -7.44 0.51
C SER A 102 -18.64 -8.25 1.24
N LEU A 103 -17.86 -7.58 2.08
CA LEU A 103 -16.95 -8.18 3.05
C LEU A 103 -17.61 -8.06 4.42
N ILE A 104 -18.02 -9.20 4.94
CA ILE A 104 -18.70 -9.31 6.24
C ILE A 104 -17.61 -9.60 7.28
N CYS A 105 -17.42 -8.68 8.21
CA CYS A 105 -16.39 -8.76 9.24
C CYS A 105 -17.05 -8.83 10.63
N GLU A 106 -16.53 -9.69 11.46
CA GLU A 106 -16.87 -9.77 12.89
C GLU A 106 -15.64 -9.41 13.71
N ARG A 107 -15.83 -8.67 14.81
CA ARG A 107 -14.74 -8.27 15.70
C ARG A 107 -15.06 -8.58 17.16
N ARG A 108 -13.99 -8.69 17.96
CA ARG A 108 -14.09 -8.79 19.41
C ARG A 108 -14.16 -7.39 20.00
N GLY A 109 -15.04 -7.21 21.00
CA GLY A 109 -15.14 -5.97 21.75
C GLY A 109 -15.81 -4.82 21.00
N GLN A 110 -15.80 -3.66 21.62
CA GLN A 110 -16.33 -2.42 21.03
C GLN A 110 -15.22 -1.66 20.30
N ARG A 111 -15.63 -0.73 19.42
CA ARG A 111 -14.71 0.20 18.75
C ARG A 111 -13.81 0.89 19.78
N GLY A 112 -12.50 0.83 19.59
CA GLY A 112 -11.56 1.65 20.35
C GLY A 112 -11.82 3.16 20.13
N GLU A 113 -11.37 3.98 21.06
CA GLU A 113 -11.42 5.44 20.89
C GLU A 113 -10.60 5.86 19.67
N GLU A 114 -11.08 6.85 18.90
CA GLU A 114 -10.40 7.39 17.70
C GLU A 114 -9.07 8.11 17.99
N ASN A 115 -8.35 7.71 19.01
CA ASN A 115 -7.15 8.40 19.46
C ASN A 115 -5.94 8.00 18.64
N PHE A 116 -5.38 8.97 17.92
CA PHE A 116 -4.05 8.84 17.36
C PHE A 116 -3.01 8.87 18.49
N HIS A 117 -2.24 7.82 18.61
CA HIS A 117 -1.07 7.84 19.49
C HIS A 117 0.14 8.42 18.75
N ARG A 118 0.96 9.15 19.49
CA ARG A 118 2.23 9.61 18.95
C ARG A 118 3.12 8.41 18.65
N VAL A 119 3.67 8.37 17.46
CA VAL A 119 4.59 7.31 17.04
C VAL A 119 5.92 7.47 17.77
N VAL A 120 6.28 6.49 18.56
CA VAL A 120 7.59 6.37 19.21
C VAL A 120 8.30 5.18 18.60
N SER A 121 9.42 5.41 17.92
CA SER A 121 10.19 4.36 17.28
C SER A 121 11.64 4.79 17.10
N ASP A 122 12.56 3.87 17.33
CA ASP A 122 14.00 3.98 17.06
C ASP A 122 14.41 3.50 15.67
N LEU A 123 13.44 3.05 14.87
CA LEU A 123 13.66 2.59 13.51
C LEU A 123 14.42 3.63 12.69
N LYS A 124 15.48 3.16 12.03
CA LYS A 124 16.26 3.98 11.08
C LYS A 124 16.43 3.22 9.77
N MET A 125 16.33 3.93 8.67
CA MET A 125 16.50 3.35 7.34
C MET A 125 17.54 4.11 6.53
N ASN A 126 18.37 3.35 5.83
CA ASN A 126 19.30 3.91 4.85
C ASN A 126 18.51 4.33 3.59
N PRO A 127 18.78 5.52 3.02
CA PRO A 127 18.16 5.96 1.76
C PRO A 127 18.30 4.95 0.62
N GLU A 128 19.43 4.24 0.53
CA GLU A 128 19.64 3.23 -0.51
C GLU A 128 18.68 2.04 -0.39
N THR A 129 18.36 1.60 0.84
CA THR A 129 17.34 0.58 1.09
C THR A 129 15.95 1.05 0.63
N ILE A 130 15.61 2.31 0.89
CA ILE A 130 14.36 2.93 0.42
C ILE A 130 14.33 3.00 -1.11
N PHE A 131 15.43 3.40 -1.75
CA PHE A 131 15.51 3.44 -3.22
C PHE A 131 15.41 2.04 -3.83
N GLY A 132 16.04 1.03 -3.24
CA GLY A 132 15.89 -0.37 -3.66
C GLY A 132 14.43 -0.83 -3.60
N ALA A 133 13.72 -0.52 -2.52
CA ALA A 133 12.29 -0.83 -2.38
C ALA A 133 11.42 -0.11 -3.42
N LEU A 134 11.75 1.16 -3.76
CA LEU A 134 11.05 1.91 -4.81
C LEU A 134 11.32 1.33 -6.21
N ASP A 135 12.53 0.84 -6.46
CA ASP A 135 12.86 0.18 -7.72
C ASP A 135 12.10 -1.14 -7.84
N LEU A 136 12.06 -1.94 -6.78
CA LEU A 136 11.28 -3.17 -6.70
C LEU A 136 9.78 -2.93 -6.88
N LEU A 137 9.22 -1.91 -6.20
CA LEU A 137 7.82 -1.53 -6.35
C LEU A 137 7.47 -1.25 -7.82
N ASN A 138 8.38 -0.66 -8.61
CA ASN A 138 8.19 -0.48 -10.04
C ASN A 138 8.29 -1.79 -10.84
N GLN A 139 9.21 -2.68 -10.45
CA GLN A 139 9.41 -3.96 -11.13
C GLN A 139 8.22 -4.88 -10.90
N GLU A 140 7.64 -4.87 -9.71
CA GLU A 140 6.49 -5.72 -9.36
C GLU A 140 5.14 -5.15 -9.78
N ALA A 141 5.02 -3.87 -10.13
CA ALA A 141 3.78 -3.24 -10.57
C ALA A 141 3.31 -3.78 -11.93
N ARG A 142 2.92 -5.06 -11.98
CA ARG A 142 2.55 -5.80 -13.20
C ARG A 142 1.23 -5.30 -13.79
N LEU A 143 0.22 -5.06 -12.93
CA LEU A 143 -1.07 -4.53 -13.37
C LEU A 143 -0.94 -3.09 -13.87
N TRP A 144 -0.16 -2.26 -13.17
CA TRP A 144 0.12 -0.91 -13.64
C TRP A 144 0.79 -0.90 -15.02
N ARG A 145 1.81 -1.74 -15.23
CA ARG A 145 2.47 -1.83 -16.56
C ARG A 145 1.54 -2.31 -17.65
N ARG A 146 0.56 -3.13 -17.30
CA ARG A 146 -0.40 -3.69 -18.25
C ARG A 146 -1.53 -2.74 -18.56
N THR A 147 -2.06 -2.04 -17.55
CA THR A 147 -3.29 -1.27 -17.65
C THR A 147 -3.11 0.24 -17.48
N GLY A 148 -2.03 0.66 -16.82
CA GLY A 148 -1.83 2.06 -16.39
C GLY A 148 -2.78 2.52 -15.29
N GLY A 149 -3.67 1.64 -14.77
CA GLY A 149 -4.82 2.00 -13.95
C GLY A 149 -4.67 1.75 -12.45
N THR A 150 -3.48 1.37 -11.95
CA THR A 150 -3.30 1.00 -10.55
C THR A 150 -2.28 1.87 -9.81
N HIS A 151 -2.41 1.87 -8.49
CA HIS A 151 -1.40 2.30 -7.53
C HIS A 151 -0.79 1.08 -6.85
N SER A 152 0.42 1.24 -6.31
CA SER A 152 1.10 0.18 -5.56
C SER A 152 1.45 0.66 -4.15
N ALA A 153 1.44 -0.27 -3.20
CA ALA A 153 1.94 -0.10 -1.85
C ALA A 153 2.78 -1.32 -1.44
N LEU A 154 3.82 -1.08 -0.63
CA LEU A 154 4.79 -2.07 -0.21
C LEU A 154 5.17 -1.82 1.25
N VAL A 155 5.23 -2.88 2.05
CA VAL A 155 5.71 -2.84 3.43
C VAL A 155 7.17 -3.30 3.46
N LEU A 156 8.06 -2.38 3.81
CA LEU A 156 9.51 -2.58 3.87
C LEU A 156 9.94 -2.80 5.31
N ARG A 157 10.56 -3.95 5.63
CA ARG A 157 11.14 -4.23 6.94
C ARG A 157 12.42 -3.43 7.17
N GLU A 158 12.80 -3.19 8.40
CA GLU A 158 14.03 -2.50 8.80
C GLU A 158 15.28 -3.07 8.12
N GLY A 159 15.39 -4.38 7.99
CA GLY A 159 16.50 -5.08 7.30
C GLY A 159 16.46 -5.03 5.77
N GLY A 160 15.53 -4.30 5.15
CA GLY A 160 15.41 -4.20 3.69
C GLY A 160 14.53 -5.28 3.04
N GLY A 161 14.11 -6.30 3.77
CA GLY A 161 13.19 -7.33 3.27
C GLY A 161 11.78 -6.79 3.04
N ILE A 162 11.09 -7.31 2.04
CA ILE A 162 9.70 -6.98 1.74
C ILE A 162 8.77 -7.84 2.60
N ALA A 163 7.84 -7.22 3.31
CA ALA A 163 6.81 -7.91 4.07
C ALA A 163 5.55 -8.16 3.24
N SER A 164 5.18 -7.19 2.41
CA SER A 164 4.04 -7.30 1.49
C SER A 164 4.18 -6.33 0.33
N PHE A 165 3.51 -6.64 -0.78
CA PHE A 165 3.35 -5.79 -1.95
C PHE A 165 1.93 -5.98 -2.48
N CYS A 166 1.21 -4.89 -2.79
CA CYS A 166 -0.14 -4.95 -3.35
C CYS A 166 -0.35 -3.84 -4.38
N GLU A 167 -1.18 -4.13 -5.39
CA GLU A 167 -1.68 -3.16 -6.36
C GLU A 167 -3.19 -2.97 -6.19
N ASP A 168 -3.68 -1.74 -6.40
CA ASP A 168 -5.12 -1.45 -6.44
C ASP A 168 -5.39 -0.22 -7.31
N VAL A 169 -6.59 -0.09 -7.89
CA VAL A 169 -7.04 1.11 -8.61
C VAL A 169 -7.15 2.31 -7.67
N SER A 170 -7.43 2.08 -6.39
CA SER A 170 -7.45 3.08 -5.33
C SER A 170 -6.12 3.09 -4.56
N ARG A 171 -5.46 4.25 -4.48
CA ARG A 171 -4.25 4.41 -3.66
C ARG A 171 -4.46 4.08 -2.18
N SER A 172 -5.69 4.27 -1.68
CA SER A 172 -6.07 3.97 -0.29
C SER A 172 -6.18 2.47 -0.09
N SER A 173 -6.88 1.79 -0.99
CA SER A 173 -7.05 0.34 -0.94
C SER A 173 -5.73 -0.41 -1.16
N ALA A 174 -4.81 0.13 -2.00
CA ALA A 174 -3.47 -0.44 -2.12
C ALA A 174 -2.72 -0.42 -0.77
N VAL A 175 -2.83 0.67 0.00
CA VAL A 175 -2.26 0.76 1.35
C VAL A 175 -2.96 -0.22 2.30
N ASP A 176 -4.30 -0.26 2.29
CA ASP A 176 -5.06 -1.18 3.13
C ASP A 176 -4.68 -2.64 2.86
N LYS A 177 -4.64 -3.06 1.60
CA LYS A 177 -4.21 -4.42 1.21
C LYS A 177 -2.79 -4.73 1.68
N ALA A 178 -1.84 -3.82 1.46
CA ALA A 178 -0.46 -4.04 1.88
C ALA A 178 -0.33 -4.15 3.41
N VAL A 179 -1.08 -3.35 4.16
CA VAL A 179 -1.17 -3.45 5.62
C VAL A 179 -1.76 -4.78 6.05
N GLY A 180 -2.92 -5.16 5.49
CA GLY A 180 -3.60 -6.40 5.82
C GLY A 180 -2.75 -7.64 5.52
N SER A 181 -2.14 -7.67 4.32
CA SER A 181 -1.23 -8.75 3.93
C SER A 181 -0.05 -8.90 4.90
N ALA A 182 0.59 -7.79 5.30
CA ALA A 182 1.69 -7.83 6.25
C ALA A 182 1.24 -8.29 7.66
N LEU A 183 0.06 -7.86 8.11
CA LEU A 183 -0.52 -8.26 9.40
C LEU A 183 -0.91 -9.73 9.44
N LEU A 184 -1.53 -10.25 8.37
CA LEU A 184 -1.86 -11.67 8.23
C LEU A 184 -0.60 -12.56 8.22
N ALA A 185 0.52 -12.03 7.71
CA ALA A 185 1.83 -12.68 7.78
C ALA A 185 2.55 -12.50 9.14
N GLY A 186 1.90 -11.90 10.15
CA GLY A 186 2.46 -11.70 11.49
C GLY A 186 3.58 -10.65 11.57
N THR A 187 3.64 -9.70 10.64
CA THR A 187 4.68 -8.67 10.59
C THR A 187 4.44 -7.58 11.64
N ASP A 188 5.47 -7.24 12.41
CA ASP A 188 5.48 -6.07 13.30
C ASP A 188 5.68 -4.77 12.49
N LEU A 189 4.59 -4.03 12.26
CA LEU A 189 4.58 -2.82 11.45
C LEU A 189 5.35 -1.66 12.10
N SER A 190 5.58 -1.69 13.43
CA SER A 190 6.37 -0.68 14.14
C SER A 190 7.86 -0.70 13.75
N ARG A 191 8.31 -1.80 13.13
CA ARG A 191 9.66 -2.02 12.59
C ARG A 191 9.70 -1.95 11.06
N CYS A 192 8.69 -1.32 10.44
CA CYS A 192 8.55 -1.25 9.00
C CYS A 192 8.36 0.19 8.49
N ALA A 193 8.59 0.39 7.20
CA ALA A 193 8.19 1.57 6.46
C ALA A 193 7.12 1.23 5.42
N MET A 194 6.12 2.11 5.27
CA MET A 194 5.18 2.06 4.16
C MET A 194 5.74 2.82 2.96
N ILE A 195 5.87 2.13 1.82
CA ILE A 195 6.30 2.71 0.54
C ILE A 195 5.12 2.69 -0.43
N THR A 196 4.79 3.83 -1.07
CA THR A 196 3.61 3.89 -1.96
C THR A 196 3.84 4.77 -3.19
N THR A 197 3.04 4.55 -4.23
CA THR A 197 2.96 5.43 -5.40
C THR A 197 1.93 6.55 -5.23
N GLY A 198 1.08 6.47 -4.21
CA GLY A 198 0.00 7.43 -3.95
C GLY A 198 0.48 8.74 -3.31
N ARG A 199 -0.26 9.84 -3.54
CA ARG A 199 -0.01 11.10 -2.83
C ARG A 199 -0.22 10.92 -1.33
N LEU A 200 0.66 11.54 -0.50
CA LEU A 200 0.57 11.48 0.96
C LEU A 200 -0.38 12.55 1.47
N SER A 201 -1.67 12.26 1.42
CA SER A 201 -2.74 13.06 2.03
C SER A 201 -2.89 12.75 3.52
N SER A 202 -3.66 13.55 4.25
CA SER A 202 -4.01 13.26 5.65
C SER A 202 -4.67 11.89 5.82
N VAL A 203 -5.48 11.45 4.86
CA VAL A 203 -6.12 10.13 4.87
C VAL A 203 -5.07 9.01 4.84
N ILE A 204 -4.11 9.07 3.90
CA ILE A 204 -3.05 8.05 3.80
C ILE A 204 -2.15 8.08 5.05
N VAL A 205 -1.75 9.26 5.51
CA VAL A 205 -0.93 9.39 6.72
C VAL A 205 -1.67 8.86 7.96
N ALA A 206 -2.98 9.13 8.08
CA ALA A 206 -3.81 8.62 9.16
C ALA A 206 -3.85 7.09 9.17
N LYS A 207 -4.08 6.46 8.01
CA LYS A 207 -4.09 5.01 7.83
C LYS A 207 -2.76 4.38 8.29
N VAL A 208 -1.66 4.89 7.77
CA VAL A 208 -0.31 4.41 8.07
C VAL A 208 0.04 4.59 9.54
N ALA A 209 -0.39 5.73 10.15
CA ALA A 209 -0.19 6.01 11.57
C ALA A 209 -0.97 5.03 12.47
N ARG A 210 -2.25 4.79 12.18
CA ARG A 210 -3.08 3.83 12.95
C ARG A 210 -2.55 2.40 12.85
N ALA A 211 -2.02 2.03 11.69
CA ALA A 211 -1.35 0.74 11.52
C ALA A 211 0.01 0.65 12.23
N GLY A 212 0.50 1.75 12.84
CA GLY A 212 1.70 1.75 13.67
C GLY A 212 3.03 1.99 12.94
N PHE A 213 3.02 2.39 11.67
CA PHE A 213 4.26 2.66 10.95
C PHE A 213 4.94 3.96 11.40
N PRO A 214 6.24 3.94 11.65
CA PRO A 214 7.02 5.16 11.96
C PRO A 214 7.45 5.94 10.71
N ILE A 215 7.49 5.30 9.55
CA ILE A 215 8.00 5.88 8.30
C ILE A 215 6.99 5.65 7.17
N VAL A 216 6.69 6.72 6.42
CA VAL A 216 5.96 6.64 5.15
C VAL A 216 6.72 7.36 4.05
N VAL A 217 6.87 6.68 2.92
CA VAL A 217 7.60 7.19 1.75
C VAL A 217 6.73 7.10 0.50
N SER A 218 6.76 8.11 -0.34
CA SER A 218 6.07 8.08 -1.63
C SER A 218 6.89 8.67 -2.78
N ARG A 219 6.65 8.12 -3.97
CA ARG A 219 7.14 8.71 -5.23
C ARG A 219 6.35 9.97 -5.62
N ALA A 220 5.12 10.09 -5.13
CA ALA A 220 4.24 11.23 -5.40
C ALA A 220 4.45 12.39 -4.42
N ALA A 221 3.64 13.42 -4.60
CA ALA A 221 3.66 14.61 -3.75
C ALA A 221 3.03 14.35 -2.38
N PRO A 222 3.51 15.02 -1.32
CA PRO A 222 2.77 15.15 -0.06
C PRO A 222 1.73 16.26 -0.19
N LEU A 223 0.71 16.23 0.66
CA LEU A 223 -0.23 17.32 0.83
C LEU A 223 -0.02 17.98 2.21
N ASN A 224 -0.31 19.27 2.32
CA ASN A 224 -0.10 20.05 3.55
C ASN A 224 -0.70 19.38 4.79
N ALA A 225 -1.98 18.97 4.73
CA ALA A 225 -2.65 18.30 5.84
C ALA A 225 -1.99 16.95 6.22
N GLY A 226 -1.39 16.23 5.24
CA GLY A 226 -0.60 15.02 5.50
C GLY A 226 0.70 15.32 6.24
N ILE A 227 1.42 16.37 5.81
CA ILE A 227 2.65 16.82 6.46
C ILE A 227 2.36 17.25 7.91
N ASP A 228 1.31 18.05 8.12
CA ASP A 228 0.93 18.55 9.45
C ASP A 228 0.54 17.41 10.37
N LEU A 229 -0.18 16.40 9.87
CA LEU A 229 -0.53 15.22 10.64
C LEU A 229 0.73 14.39 11.01
N ALA A 230 1.63 14.15 10.06
CA ALA A 230 2.87 13.41 10.30
C ALA A 230 3.74 14.10 11.38
N LYS A 231 3.86 15.43 11.34
CA LYS A 231 4.57 16.21 12.37
C LYS A 231 3.94 16.05 13.75
N ARG A 232 2.63 16.18 13.86
CA ARG A 232 1.90 16.01 15.12
C ARG A 232 2.09 14.61 15.71
N LEU A 233 2.07 13.59 14.87
CA LEU A 233 2.20 12.19 15.27
C LEU A 233 3.66 11.74 15.45
N GLY A 234 4.65 12.56 15.11
CA GLY A 234 6.07 12.19 15.21
C GLY A 234 6.51 11.16 14.18
N MET A 235 5.82 11.09 13.03
CA MET A 235 6.16 10.20 11.92
C MET A 235 7.21 10.80 11.01
N THR A 236 7.99 9.94 10.37
CA THR A 236 8.80 10.32 9.22
C THR A 236 7.97 10.27 7.95
N LEU A 237 7.89 11.41 7.26
CA LEU A 237 7.22 11.53 5.97
C LEU A 237 8.21 11.99 4.91
N ALA A 238 8.46 11.14 3.92
CA ALA A 238 9.29 11.46 2.77
C ALA A 238 8.50 11.33 1.46
N ALA A 239 8.72 12.25 0.55
CA ALA A 239 7.99 12.29 -0.72
C ALA A 239 8.91 12.67 -1.89
N PHE A 240 8.36 12.60 -3.13
CA PHE A 240 9.13 12.75 -4.36
C PHE A 240 10.37 11.84 -4.39
N ALA A 241 10.25 10.68 -3.73
CA ALA A 241 11.36 9.75 -3.57
C ALA A 241 11.67 9.07 -4.91
N ARG A 242 12.83 9.36 -5.44
CA ARG A 242 13.38 8.80 -6.69
C ARG A 242 14.90 8.88 -6.60
N ARG A 243 15.58 7.79 -6.92
CA ARG A 243 17.05 7.80 -6.97
C ARG A 243 17.58 8.98 -7.78
N PRO A 244 18.54 9.78 -7.32
CA PRO A 244 19.30 9.58 -6.07
C PRO A 244 18.79 10.40 -4.88
N LYS A 245 17.56 10.92 -4.87
CA LYS A 245 17.06 11.86 -3.84
C LYS A 245 15.65 11.56 -3.37
N LEU A 246 15.35 11.97 -2.14
CA LEU A 246 14.03 12.04 -1.56
C LEU A 246 13.92 13.34 -0.73
N HIS A 247 12.69 13.82 -0.51
CA HIS A 247 12.46 15.02 0.29
C HIS A 247 11.77 14.61 1.59
N VAL A 248 12.42 14.86 2.72
CA VAL A 248 11.87 14.59 4.05
C VAL A 248 11.18 15.84 4.58
N TYR A 249 9.90 15.73 4.92
CA TYR A 249 9.05 16.83 5.38
C TYR A 249 8.79 16.77 6.89
N SER A 250 9.01 15.62 7.50
CA SER A 250 8.83 15.37 8.93
C SER A 250 9.72 14.21 9.37
N GLY A 251 10.29 14.29 10.61
CA GLY A 251 10.96 13.19 11.27
C GLY A 251 12.23 12.70 10.55
N ASP A 252 13.11 13.61 10.10
CA ASP A 252 14.33 13.32 9.34
C ASP A 252 15.32 12.41 10.08
N GLY A 253 15.33 12.40 11.42
CA GLY A 253 16.22 11.57 12.21
C GLY A 253 16.09 10.04 12.03
N ARG A 254 15.07 9.56 11.28
CA ARG A 254 14.91 8.15 10.91
C ARG A 254 15.45 7.81 9.52
N ILE A 255 15.95 8.79 8.78
CA ILE A 255 16.64 8.59 7.50
C ILE A 255 18.13 8.85 7.74
N LEU A 256 18.99 7.84 7.49
CA LEU A 256 20.44 7.88 7.79
C LEU A 256 21.23 8.68 6.77
#